data_60a221fea91ff947debbb3ccdc06cadf
#
_entry.id   60a221fea91ff947debbb3ccdc06cadf
#
_cell.length_a   1.000
_cell.length_b   1.000
_cell.length_c   1.000
_cell.angle_alpha   90.00
_cell.angle_beta   90.00
_cell.angle_gamma   90.00
#
_symmetry.space_group_name_H-M   'P 1'
#
loop_
_entity.id
_entity.type
_entity.pdbx_description
1 polymer ?
#
loop_
_entity_poly.entity_id
_entity_poly.type
_entity_poly.pdbx_seq_one_letter_code
_entity_poly.pdbx_strand_id
1 'polypeptide(L)'
;VDEMHFQNVIFNLLDNAVKYAKPDEPLNVYLKTWNTEHHLCLSVRDTGQGIKKENLKKIFEKFYRVHTGNVHDVKGFGLGLAYVKKMVGLHEGEIRVDSEYGKGTTFTIKLPIIRDEDME
;
A
#
# COMPACT_ATOMS: atom_id res chain seq x y z
N VAL A 1 4.23 -9.06 14.63
CA VAL A 1 4.45 -7.80 13.86
C VAL A 1 4.70 -6.66 14.84
N ASP A 2 5.73 -5.89 14.57
CA ASP A 2 6.03 -4.69 15.35
C ASP A 2 4.92 -3.67 15.11
N GLU A 3 4.28 -3.24 16.19
CA GLU A 3 3.15 -2.30 16.11
C GLU A 3 3.52 -0.99 15.43
N MET A 4 4.68 -0.45 15.75
CA MET A 4 5.14 0.81 15.17
C MET A 4 5.33 0.67 13.64
N HIS A 5 5.96 -0.40 13.20
CA HIS A 5 6.16 -0.64 11.79
C HIS A 5 4.83 -0.88 11.08
N PHE A 6 3.91 -1.57 11.72
CA PHE A 6 2.59 -1.81 11.14
C PHE A 6 1.83 -0.51 10.96
N GLN A 7 1.84 0.36 11.96
CA GLN A 7 1.20 1.67 11.84
C GLN A 7 1.82 2.50 10.72
N ASN A 8 3.13 2.44 10.58
CA ASN A 8 3.83 3.15 9.51
C ASN A 8 3.47 2.59 8.13
N VAL A 9 3.28 1.30 8.02
CA VAL A 9 2.82 0.67 6.77
C VAL A 9 1.45 1.21 6.39
N ILE A 10 0.51 1.19 7.33
CA ILE A 10 -0.84 1.70 7.09
C ILE A 10 -0.81 3.17 6.72
N PHE A 11 -0.05 3.97 7.47
CA PHE A 11 0.08 5.40 7.20
C PHE A 11 0.60 5.65 5.79
N ASN A 12 1.61 4.92 5.37
CA ASN A 12 2.16 5.10 4.01
C ASN A 12 1.15 4.74 2.92
N LEU A 13 0.35 3.71 3.14
CA LEU A 13 -0.69 3.34 2.17
C LEU A 13 -1.79 4.40 2.11
N LEU A 14 -2.20 4.93 3.25
CA LEU A 14 -3.20 5.99 3.29
C LEU A 14 -2.68 7.29 2.69
N ASP A 15 -1.45 7.64 2.99
CA ASP A 15 -0.79 8.82 2.44
C ASP A 15 -0.71 8.73 0.91
N ASN A 16 -0.39 7.56 0.41
CA ASN A 16 -0.36 7.32 -1.03
C ASN A 16 -1.74 7.54 -1.67
N ALA A 17 -2.79 7.05 -1.01
CA ALA A 17 -4.17 7.26 -1.50
C ALA A 17 -4.51 8.74 -1.59
N VAL A 18 -4.13 9.52 -0.60
CA VAL A 18 -4.37 10.97 -0.58
C VAL A 18 -3.59 11.67 -1.68
N LYS A 19 -2.33 11.30 -1.87
CA LYS A 19 -1.46 11.92 -2.89
C LYS A 19 -1.98 11.74 -4.31
N TYR A 20 -2.59 10.61 -4.59
CA TYR A 20 -3.07 10.27 -5.91
C TYR A 20 -4.58 10.31 -6.03
N ALA A 21 -5.24 11.06 -5.16
CA ALA A 21 -6.67 11.29 -5.25
C ALA A 21 -7.00 12.10 -6.51
N LYS A 22 -8.19 11.89 -7.05
CA LYS A 22 -8.66 12.70 -8.17
C LYS A 22 -8.99 14.11 -7.67
N PRO A 23 -8.57 15.16 -8.40
CA PRO A 23 -8.74 16.53 -7.89
C PRO A 23 -10.18 17.00 -7.78
N ASP A 24 -11.07 16.49 -8.63
CA ASP A 24 -12.46 16.98 -8.71
C ASP A 24 -13.49 16.02 -8.13
N GLU A 25 -13.05 14.97 -7.48
CA GLU A 25 -13.94 13.96 -6.91
C GLU A 25 -13.60 13.66 -5.46
N PRO A 26 -14.59 13.34 -4.64
CA PRO A 26 -14.30 12.94 -3.27
C PRO A 26 -13.47 11.64 -3.25
N LEU A 27 -12.48 11.61 -2.39
CA LEU A 27 -11.69 10.41 -2.18
C LEU A 27 -12.40 9.51 -1.16
N ASN A 28 -12.64 8.27 -1.55
CA ASN A 28 -13.12 7.25 -0.64
C ASN A 28 -12.00 6.24 -0.43
N VAL A 29 -11.76 5.89 0.82
CA VAL A 29 -10.77 4.88 1.19
C VAL A 29 -11.46 3.82 2.03
N TYR A 30 -11.27 2.57 1.64
CA TYR A 30 -11.88 1.44 2.33
C TYR A 30 -10.77 0.59 2.93
N LEU A 31 -10.78 0.49 4.24
CA LEU A 31 -9.83 -0.31 4.99
C LEU A 31 -10.53 -1.57 5.45
N LYS A 32 -9.96 -2.72 5.15
CA LYS A 32 -10.54 -4.00 5.52
C LYS A 32 -9.48 -4.92 6.09
N THR A 33 -9.80 -5.61 7.16
CA THR A 33 -8.93 -6.63 7.72
C THR A 33 -9.69 -7.94 7.87
N TRP A 34 -9.00 -9.05 7.70
CA TRP A 34 -9.59 -10.36 7.93
C TRP A 34 -8.49 -11.38 8.21
N ASN A 35 -8.86 -12.51 8.77
CA ASN A 35 -7.92 -13.60 9.03
C ASN A 35 -8.27 -14.80 8.19
N THR A 36 -7.23 -15.50 7.75
CA THR A 36 -7.36 -16.89 7.32
C THR A 36 -6.76 -17.78 8.40
N GLU A 37 -6.71 -19.07 8.18
CA GLU A 37 -6.13 -19.99 9.16
C GLU A 37 -4.66 -19.64 9.49
N HIS A 38 -3.90 -19.20 8.50
CA HIS A 38 -2.46 -18.98 8.65
C HIS A 38 -2.02 -17.54 8.43
N HIS A 39 -2.93 -16.65 8.09
CA HIS A 39 -2.55 -15.29 7.72
C HIS A 39 -3.50 -14.24 8.26
N LEU A 40 -2.90 -13.10 8.60
CA LEU A 40 -3.62 -11.85 8.83
C LEU A 40 -3.57 -11.06 7.54
N CYS A 41 -4.71 -10.57 7.09
CA CYS A 41 -4.80 -9.84 5.84
C CYS A 41 -5.34 -8.43 6.06
N LEU A 42 -4.83 -7.51 5.26
CA LEU A 42 -5.25 -6.11 5.27
C LEU A 42 -5.38 -5.64 3.83
N SER A 43 -6.47 -4.96 3.51
CA SER A 43 -6.55 -4.27 2.23
C SER A 43 -6.87 -2.80 2.43
N VAL A 44 -6.28 -1.98 1.57
CA VAL A 44 -6.55 -0.54 1.49
C VAL A 44 -6.93 -0.25 0.05
N ARG A 45 -8.20 0.09 -0.15
CA ARG A 45 -8.72 0.42 -1.48
C ARG A 45 -9.06 1.89 -1.53
N ASP A 46 -8.66 2.55 -2.61
CA ASP A 46 -9.01 3.96 -2.82
C ASP A 46 -9.73 4.16 -4.16
N THR A 47 -10.41 5.29 -4.28
CA THR A 47 -11.10 5.69 -5.49
C THR A 47 -10.35 6.82 -6.20
N GLY A 48 -9.03 6.78 -6.12
CA GLY A 48 -8.18 7.79 -6.73
C GLY A 48 -7.94 7.57 -8.21
N GLN A 49 -6.84 8.14 -8.70
CA GLN A 49 -6.50 8.10 -10.13
C GLN A 49 -6.18 6.71 -10.65
N GLY A 50 -5.79 5.80 -9.78
CA GLY A 50 -5.29 4.50 -10.20
C GLY A 50 -3.87 4.59 -10.73
N ILE A 51 -3.31 3.45 -11.10
CA ILE A 51 -1.93 3.34 -11.58
C ILE A 51 -1.94 2.70 -12.95
N LYS A 52 -1.26 3.34 -13.89
CA LYS A 52 -1.15 2.78 -15.24
C LYS A 52 -0.36 1.47 -15.19
N LYS A 53 -0.74 0.52 -16.01
CA LYS A 53 -0.13 -0.80 -16.09
C LYS A 53 1.39 -0.74 -16.22
N GLU A 54 1.88 0.18 -17.02
CA GLU A 54 3.32 0.36 -17.26
C GLU A 54 4.08 0.79 -16.01
N ASN A 55 3.38 1.38 -15.03
CA ASN A 55 3.99 1.84 -13.79
C ASN A 55 3.90 0.83 -12.65
N LEU A 56 3.01 -0.16 -12.75
CA LEU A 56 2.77 -1.13 -11.67
C LEU A 56 4.02 -1.87 -11.24
N LYS A 57 4.93 -2.12 -12.17
CA LYS A 57 6.16 -2.86 -11.87
C LYS A 57 7.18 -2.02 -11.10
N LYS A 58 7.02 -0.69 -11.10
CA LYS A 58 8.02 0.24 -10.58
C LYS A 58 7.62 0.93 -9.30
N ILE A 59 6.36 0.83 -8.88
CA ILE A 59 5.84 1.62 -7.76
C ILE A 59 6.52 1.32 -6.42
N PHE A 60 7.16 0.16 -6.28
CA PHE A 60 7.85 -0.22 -5.06
C PHE A 60 9.35 0.15 -5.09
N GLU A 61 9.82 0.74 -6.18
CA GLU A 61 11.22 1.17 -6.25
C GLU A 61 11.42 2.43 -5.41
N LYS A 62 12.61 2.55 -4.80
CA LYS A 62 12.95 3.75 -4.05
C LYS A 62 12.97 4.96 -4.98
N PHE A 63 12.46 6.09 -4.47
CA PHE A 63 12.40 7.35 -5.18
C PHE A 63 11.51 7.35 -6.41
N TYR A 64 10.78 6.25 -6.65
CA TYR A 64 9.85 6.22 -7.77
C TYR A 64 8.64 7.09 -7.50
N ARG A 65 8.27 7.88 -8.49
CA ARG A 65 7.06 8.72 -8.44
C ARG A 65 6.37 8.65 -9.77
N VAL A 66 5.05 8.58 -9.73
CA VAL A 66 4.24 8.73 -10.93
C VAL A 66 4.20 10.21 -11.26
N HIS A 67 4.56 10.55 -12.50
CA HIS A 67 4.56 11.95 -12.95
C HIS A 67 3.12 12.38 -13.20
N THR A 68 2.63 13.31 -12.40
CA THR A 68 1.24 13.78 -12.48
C THR A 68 1.09 15.07 -13.27
N GLY A 69 2.19 15.64 -13.74
CA GLY A 69 2.18 16.91 -14.43
C GLY A 69 2.19 18.12 -13.52
N ASN A 70 2.11 17.90 -12.22
CA ASN A 70 2.16 18.96 -11.24
C ASN A 70 3.16 18.59 -10.14
N VAL A 71 4.31 19.23 -10.15
CA VAL A 71 5.41 18.92 -9.23
C VAL A 71 5.09 19.19 -7.76
N HIS A 72 4.05 19.98 -7.50
CA HIS A 72 3.65 20.28 -6.13
C HIS A 72 2.72 19.25 -5.52
N ASP A 73 2.16 18.35 -6.32
CA ASP A 73 1.20 17.36 -5.86
C ASP A 73 1.84 16.19 -5.16
N VAL A 74 3.09 15.92 -5.45
CA VAL A 74 3.78 14.76 -4.88
C VAL A 74 4.81 15.24 -3.88
N LYS A 75 4.48 15.14 -2.61
CA LYS A 75 5.38 15.46 -1.52
C LYS A 75 6.00 14.19 -0.97
N GLY A 76 7.19 14.30 -0.45
CA GLY A 76 7.89 13.18 0.12
C GLY A 76 9.03 12.72 -0.77
N PHE A 77 9.72 11.70 -0.33
CA PHE A 77 10.98 11.28 -0.93
C PHE A 77 10.85 10.05 -1.83
N GLY A 78 9.63 9.60 -2.11
CA GLY A 78 9.42 8.43 -2.94
C GLY A 78 9.81 7.12 -2.27
N LEU A 79 9.82 7.09 -0.94
CA LEU A 79 10.20 5.91 -0.17
C LEU A 79 9.02 5.14 0.42
N GLY A 80 7.82 5.72 0.42
CA GLY A 80 6.66 5.16 1.12
C GLY A 80 6.33 3.72 0.74
N LEU A 81 6.17 3.44 -0.54
CA LEU A 81 5.83 2.08 -0.99
C LEU A 81 7.02 1.13 -0.91
N ALA A 82 8.23 1.62 -1.13
CA ALA A 82 9.43 0.81 -0.95
C ALA A 82 9.57 0.38 0.51
N TYR A 83 9.28 1.29 1.45
CA TYR A 83 9.28 0.98 2.87
C TYR A 83 8.23 -0.09 3.18
N VAL A 84 7.01 0.07 2.65
CA VAL A 84 5.93 -0.89 2.87
C VAL A 84 6.35 -2.28 2.41
N LYS A 85 6.87 -2.38 1.20
CA LYS A 85 7.31 -3.68 0.66
C LYS A 85 8.41 -4.30 1.51
N LYS A 86 9.37 -3.48 1.94
CA LYS A 86 10.46 -3.94 2.79
C LYS A 86 9.95 -4.47 4.12
N MET A 87 9.06 -3.73 4.78
CA MET A 87 8.53 -4.15 6.08
C MET A 87 7.69 -5.41 5.97
N VAL A 88 6.86 -5.50 4.95
CA VAL A 88 6.06 -6.70 4.70
C VAL A 88 6.97 -7.90 4.46
N GLY A 89 8.01 -7.73 3.66
CA GLY A 89 8.98 -8.80 3.39
C GLY A 89 9.76 -9.24 4.62
N LEU A 90 10.12 -8.30 5.50
CA LEU A 90 10.82 -8.64 6.74
C LEU A 90 9.96 -9.49 7.69
N HIS A 91 8.65 -9.39 7.57
CA HIS A 91 7.70 -10.19 8.34
C HIS A 91 7.23 -11.43 7.57
N GLU A 92 7.94 -11.78 6.51
CA GLU A 92 7.64 -12.94 5.66
C GLU A 92 6.26 -12.87 5.01
N GLY A 93 5.78 -11.64 4.80
CA GLY A 93 4.50 -11.40 4.17
C GLY A 93 4.60 -11.11 2.68
N GLU A 94 3.45 -10.85 2.11
CA GLU A 94 3.31 -10.50 0.71
C GLU A 94 2.49 -9.24 0.58
N ILE A 95 2.82 -8.41 -0.42
CA ILE A 95 1.99 -7.27 -0.79
C ILE A 95 1.60 -7.41 -2.26
N ARG A 96 0.34 -7.15 -2.53
CA ARG A 96 -0.22 -7.22 -3.87
C ARG A 96 -0.89 -5.90 -4.18
N VAL A 97 -0.79 -5.46 -5.43
CA VAL A 97 -1.46 -4.27 -5.91
C VAL A 97 -2.36 -4.63 -7.09
N ASP A 98 -3.59 -4.15 -7.02
CA ASP A 98 -4.55 -4.24 -8.12
C ASP A 98 -5.01 -2.82 -8.39
N SER A 99 -4.91 -2.39 -9.65
CA SER A 99 -5.25 -1.02 -9.99
C SER A 99 -5.84 -0.93 -11.38
N GLU A 100 -6.78 0.01 -11.53
CA GLU A 100 -7.35 0.35 -12.84
C GLU A 100 -7.27 1.86 -12.97
N TYR A 101 -6.52 2.30 -13.97
CA TYR A 101 -6.32 3.73 -14.17
C TYR A 101 -7.66 4.42 -14.42
N GLY A 102 -7.91 5.49 -13.69
CA GLY A 102 -9.18 6.21 -13.73
C GLY A 102 -10.19 5.75 -12.69
N LYS A 103 -9.96 4.63 -12.01
CA LYS A 103 -10.92 4.08 -11.03
C LYS A 103 -10.38 3.95 -9.63
N GLY A 104 -9.12 3.61 -9.47
CA GLY A 104 -8.52 3.51 -8.15
C GLY A 104 -7.55 2.36 -7.99
N THR A 105 -7.11 2.14 -6.77
CA THR A 105 -6.07 1.16 -6.46
C THR A 105 -6.42 0.41 -5.18
N THR A 106 -6.09 -0.87 -5.14
CA THR A 106 -6.20 -1.70 -3.95
C THR A 106 -4.85 -2.32 -3.65
N PHE A 107 -4.36 -2.07 -2.43
CA PHE A 107 -3.19 -2.77 -1.90
C PHE A 107 -3.67 -3.82 -0.93
N THR A 108 -3.19 -5.05 -1.07
CA THR A 108 -3.52 -6.14 -0.17
C THR A 108 -2.24 -6.68 0.44
N ILE A 109 -2.20 -6.74 1.76
CA ILE A 109 -1.07 -7.26 2.52
C ILE A 109 -1.50 -8.54 3.22
N LYS A 110 -0.62 -9.53 3.18
CA LYS A 110 -0.85 -10.83 3.78
C LYS A 110 0.35 -11.15 4.65
N LEU A 111 0.11 -11.32 5.95
CA LEU A 111 1.17 -11.60 6.93
C LEU A 111 0.92 -12.94 7.60
N PRO A 112 1.95 -13.77 7.73
CA PRO A 112 1.77 -15.05 8.44
C PRO A 112 1.47 -14.82 9.90
N ILE A 113 0.58 -15.62 10.45
CA ILE A 113 0.25 -15.59 11.88
C ILE A 113 1.19 -16.54 12.61
N ILE A 114 1.89 -16.02 13.61
CA ILE A 114 2.74 -16.83 14.46
C ILE A 114 1.89 -17.29 15.65
N ARG A 115 1.79 -18.59 15.82
CA ARG A 115 1.04 -19.18 16.92
C ARG A 115 2.02 -19.74 17.95
N ASP A 116 1.56 -19.90 19.20
CA ASP A 116 2.40 -20.43 20.26
C ASP A 116 3.05 -21.77 19.90
N GLU A 117 2.32 -22.62 19.22
CA GLU A 117 2.81 -23.92 18.77
C GLU A 117 3.89 -23.82 17.69
N ASP A 118 4.03 -22.67 17.06
CA ASP A 118 5.02 -22.42 16.01
C ASP A 118 6.27 -21.71 16.54
N MET A 119 6.32 -21.43 17.84
CA MET A 119 7.37 -20.62 18.44
C MET A 119 8.47 -21.44 19.14
N GLU A 120 8.58 -22.68 18.87
CA GLU A 120 9.60 -23.52 19.47
C GLU A 120 10.98 -23.39 18.82
#